data_2e31b5facc83c615450830e32ee7c5f2
#
_entry.id   2e31b5facc83c615450830e32ee7c5f2
#
_cell.length_a   1.000
_cell.length_b   1.000
_cell.length_c   1.000
_cell.angle_alpha   90.00
_cell.angle_beta   90.00
_cell.angle_gamma   90.00
#
_symmetry.space_group_name_H-M   'P 1'
#
loop_
_entity.id
_entity.type
_entity.pdbx_description
1 polymer ?
#
loop_
_entity_poly.entity_id
_entity_poly.type
_entity_poly.pdbx_seq_one_letter_code
_entity_poly.pdbx_strand_id
1 'polypeptide(L)'
;MLFNDDLKLTYINTAGEILFADSARHLVGHSIEQLFNDPHLLIKKDLQNCYQTGNTLVNREISLHLSGHPMTINFNISPLMEASQLIGVIVELLQIDKHLRFTKEEQLFAQQNTNRMLVRGLAHEIKNPLGGLRGAAQLLHDELSLPELKEYTQIIISESDRMQELMDKMLGPNTPPKKEPLNIHEILNRVHKLVQNEHDQITIEKDYDPSIPLINADRNMLIQAFLNIVQNATQAIDKQGRITLSTRICRQLTIGRHRYKLVLKASITDDGVGIDPDMINQIFYPMITTRADGTGLGLPIAQSLINQHNGIIECTSMPNNTIFSIYIPVENGHEYNA
;
A
#
# COMPACT_ATOMS: atom_id res chain seq x y z
N MET A 1 8.83 -11.22 -28.26
CA MET A 1 8.36 -10.65 -29.54
C MET A 1 9.44 -10.83 -30.60
N LEU A 2 9.04 -11.05 -31.86
CA LEU A 2 9.98 -11.15 -33.00
C LEU A 2 9.65 -10.02 -33.97
N PHE A 3 10.69 -9.38 -34.49
CA PHE A 3 10.61 -8.35 -35.53
C PHE A 3 11.42 -8.76 -36.73
N ASN A 4 10.88 -8.49 -37.93
CA ASN A 4 11.58 -8.75 -39.19
C ASN A 4 12.57 -7.63 -39.57
N ASP A 5 13.14 -7.69 -40.77
CA ASP A 5 14.05 -6.70 -41.35
C ASP A 5 13.42 -5.30 -41.53
N ASP A 6 12.10 -5.24 -41.77
CA ASP A 6 11.34 -4.00 -41.82
C ASP A 6 10.97 -3.44 -40.46
N LEU A 7 11.45 -4.04 -39.35
CA LEU A 7 11.10 -3.73 -37.94
C LEU A 7 9.59 -3.83 -37.66
N LYS A 8 8.91 -4.75 -38.35
CA LYS A 8 7.51 -5.08 -38.10
C LYS A 8 7.40 -6.32 -37.22
N LEU A 9 6.46 -6.30 -36.31
CA LEU A 9 6.18 -7.44 -35.44
C LEU A 9 5.69 -8.64 -36.27
N THR A 10 6.36 -9.79 -36.15
CA THR A 10 5.98 -11.03 -36.79
C THR A 10 5.43 -12.06 -35.82
N TYR A 11 5.84 -12.00 -34.59
CA TYR A 11 5.38 -12.92 -33.54
C TYR A 11 5.36 -12.24 -32.17
N ILE A 12 4.33 -12.56 -31.39
CA ILE A 12 4.19 -12.19 -29.99
C ILE A 12 3.64 -13.39 -29.21
N ASN A 13 4.16 -13.64 -28.02
CA ASN A 13 3.65 -14.68 -27.14
C ASN A 13 2.48 -14.17 -26.28
N THR A 14 1.78 -15.09 -25.60
CA THR A 14 0.62 -14.75 -24.75
C THR A 14 0.95 -13.74 -23.65
N ALA A 15 2.18 -13.77 -23.09
CA ALA A 15 2.60 -12.78 -22.11
C ALA A 15 2.69 -11.37 -22.71
N GLY A 16 3.12 -11.26 -23.97
CA GLY A 16 3.11 -10.00 -24.71
C GLY A 16 1.69 -9.53 -25.02
N GLU A 17 0.77 -10.42 -25.45
CA GLU A 17 -0.64 -10.05 -25.64
C GLU A 17 -1.26 -9.47 -24.38
N ILE A 18 -0.98 -10.07 -23.21
CA ILE A 18 -1.43 -9.55 -21.91
C ILE A 18 -0.82 -8.19 -21.60
N LEU A 19 0.47 -7.98 -21.91
CA LEU A 19 1.18 -6.74 -21.64
C LEU A 19 0.60 -5.58 -22.47
N PHE A 20 0.29 -5.83 -23.73
CA PHE A 20 -0.30 -4.84 -24.64
C PHE A 20 -1.83 -4.74 -24.53
N ALA A 21 -2.46 -5.62 -23.76
CA ALA A 21 -3.92 -5.74 -23.64
C ALA A 21 -4.62 -5.90 -25.01
N ASP A 22 -3.93 -6.55 -25.97
CA ASP A 22 -4.45 -6.77 -27.33
C ASP A 22 -3.98 -8.12 -27.87
N SER A 23 -4.68 -8.64 -28.88
CA SER A 23 -4.42 -9.95 -29.48
C SER A 23 -3.29 -9.92 -30.50
N ALA A 24 -2.56 -11.04 -30.65
CA ALA A 24 -1.53 -11.21 -31.67
C ALA A 24 -2.03 -10.86 -33.10
N ARG A 25 -3.30 -11.15 -33.40
CA ARG A 25 -3.90 -10.85 -34.72
C ARG A 25 -3.94 -9.37 -35.03
N HIS A 26 -4.11 -8.52 -34.02
CA HIS A 26 -4.12 -7.07 -34.18
C HIS A 26 -2.69 -6.50 -34.15
N LEU A 27 -1.83 -7.05 -33.31
CA LEU A 27 -0.48 -6.51 -33.07
C LEU A 27 0.52 -6.87 -34.19
N VAL A 28 0.39 -8.05 -34.79
CA VAL A 28 1.28 -8.52 -35.87
C VAL A 28 1.17 -7.60 -37.08
N GLY A 29 2.31 -7.21 -37.65
CA GLY A 29 2.42 -6.29 -38.78
C GLY A 29 2.61 -4.82 -38.37
N HIS A 30 2.39 -4.45 -37.11
CA HIS A 30 2.65 -3.11 -36.62
C HIS A 30 4.15 -2.85 -36.46
N SER A 31 4.56 -1.61 -36.70
CA SER A 31 5.92 -1.17 -36.42
C SER A 31 6.14 -0.95 -34.92
N ILE A 32 7.41 -0.97 -34.50
CA ILE A 32 7.78 -0.74 -33.10
C ILE A 32 7.26 0.60 -32.57
N GLU A 33 7.20 1.62 -33.42
CA GLU A 33 6.72 2.95 -33.09
C GLU A 33 5.22 2.97 -32.75
N GLN A 34 4.44 2.17 -33.47
CA GLN A 34 3.00 2.04 -33.25
C GLN A 34 2.69 1.25 -31.97
N LEU A 35 3.56 0.29 -31.62
CA LEU A 35 3.38 -0.56 -30.46
C LEU A 35 3.75 0.14 -29.16
N PHE A 36 4.83 0.91 -29.13
CA PHE A 36 5.40 1.45 -27.89
C PHE A 36 5.11 2.92 -27.65
N ASN A 37 4.51 3.63 -28.62
CA ASN A 37 4.26 5.07 -28.53
C ASN A 37 5.49 5.81 -27.95
N ASP A 38 6.70 5.49 -28.44
CA ASP A 38 7.98 6.00 -27.96
C ASP A 38 8.26 7.40 -28.54
N PRO A 39 8.09 8.48 -27.78
CA PRO A 39 8.26 9.85 -28.28
C PRO A 39 9.72 10.18 -28.61
N HIS A 40 10.67 9.41 -28.13
CA HIS A 40 12.10 9.66 -28.32
C HIS A 40 12.74 8.72 -29.34
N LEU A 41 11.98 7.79 -29.92
CA LEU A 41 12.45 6.80 -30.90
C LEU A 41 13.68 5.99 -30.45
N LEU A 42 13.89 5.86 -29.16
CA LEU A 42 15.04 5.16 -28.57
C LEU A 42 15.02 3.68 -28.91
N ILE A 43 13.87 3.02 -28.72
CA ILE A 43 13.70 1.59 -28.98
C ILE A 43 13.93 1.28 -30.46
N LYS A 44 13.45 2.15 -31.36
CA LYS A 44 13.66 1.98 -32.79
C LYS A 44 15.14 2.02 -33.17
N LYS A 45 15.89 2.98 -32.62
CA LYS A 45 17.33 3.09 -32.85
C LYS A 45 18.09 1.86 -32.35
N ASP A 46 17.70 1.37 -31.18
CA ASP A 46 18.32 0.18 -30.59
C ASP A 46 18.05 -1.09 -31.40
N LEU A 47 16.82 -1.27 -31.94
CA LEU A 47 16.51 -2.36 -32.85
C LEU A 47 17.31 -2.27 -34.16
N GLN A 48 17.38 -1.07 -34.77
CA GLN A 48 18.16 -0.85 -35.97
C GLN A 48 19.64 -1.15 -35.74
N ASN A 49 20.18 -0.71 -34.62
CA ASN A 49 21.57 -0.97 -34.26
C ASN A 49 21.84 -2.47 -34.05
N CYS A 50 20.96 -3.19 -33.35
CA CYS A 50 21.06 -4.63 -33.18
C CYS A 50 20.99 -5.37 -34.52
N TYR A 51 20.08 -4.97 -35.41
CA TYR A 51 19.96 -5.55 -36.76
C TYR A 51 21.20 -5.30 -37.63
N GLN A 52 21.81 -4.09 -37.55
CA GLN A 52 23.00 -3.73 -38.32
C GLN A 52 24.28 -4.36 -37.78
N THR A 53 24.44 -4.43 -36.49
CA THR A 53 25.69 -4.85 -35.84
C THR A 53 25.70 -6.32 -35.43
N GLY A 54 24.53 -6.96 -35.31
CA GLY A 54 24.38 -8.32 -34.78
C GLY A 54 24.67 -8.42 -33.28
N ASN A 55 24.79 -7.31 -32.57
CA ASN A 55 25.10 -7.29 -31.12
C ASN A 55 23.82 -7.24 -30.29
N THR A 56 23.81 -8.01 -29.21
CA THR A 56 22.76 -7.95 -28.21
C THR A 56 22.84 -6.63 -27.45
N LEU A 57 21.70 -5.95 -27.29
CA LEU A 57 21.57 -4.73 -26.52
C LEU A 57 20.69 -4.99 -25.29
N VAL A 58 21.18 -4.58 -24.14
CA VAL A 58 20.44 -4.62 -22.87
C VAL A 58 20.20 -3.18 -22.44
N ASN A 59 18.94 -2.79 -22.43
CA ASN A 59 18.56 -1.46 -21.97
C ASN A 59 17.75 -1.57 -20.68
N ARG A 60 18.20 -0.92 -19.62
CA ARG A 60 17.60 -1.02 -18.29
C ARG A 60 16.71 0.18 -18.05
N GLU A 61 15.55 -0.09 -17.43
CA GLU A 61 14.67 0.90 -16.84
C GLU A 61 14.18 1.99 -17.80
N ILE A 62 13.36 1.59 -18.77
CA ILE A 62 12.64 2.55 -19.62
C ILE A 62 11.21 2.68 -19.12
N SER A 63 10.81 3.92 -18.88
CA SER A 63 9.42 4.25 -18.57
C SER A 63 8.66 4.51 -19.86
N LEU A 64 7.68 3.68 -20.16
CA LEU A 64 6.82 3.76 -21.34
C LEU A 64 5.36 3.88 -20.93
N HIS A 65 4.55 4.43 -21.81
CA HIS A 65 3.09 4.43 -21.68
C HIS A 65 2.53 3.32 -22.60
N LEU A 66 2.17 2.19 -21.98
CA LEU A 66 1.53 1.10 -22.69
C LEU A 66 0.05 1.04 -22.31
N SER A 67 -0.83 1.01 -23.30
CA SER A 67 -2.30 0.98 -23.09
C SER A 67 -2.83 2.06 -22.15
N GLY A 68 -2.20 3.28 -22.17
CA GLY A 68 -2.61 4.41 -21.35
C GLY A 68 -2.09 4.40 -19.90
N HIS A 69 -1.29 3.40 -19.51
CA HIS A 69 -0.68 3.31 -18.19
C HIS A 69 0.84 3.50 -18.25
N PRO A 70 1.43 4.33 -17.34
CA PRO A 70 2.87 4.41 -17.22
C PRO A 70 3.40 3.09 -16.67
N MET A 71 4.44 2.56 -17.30
CA MET A 71 5.04 1.27 -16.97
C MET A 71 6.55 1.35 -17.12
N THR A 72 7.28 0.81 -16.16
CA THR A 72 8.73 0.66 -16.25
C THR A 72 9.06 -0.76 -16.71
N ILE A 73 9.79 -0.86 -17.80
CA ILE A 73 10.20 -2.14 -18.37
C ILE A 73 11.71 -2.21 -18.54
N ASN A 74 12.25 -3.41 -18.36
CA ASN A 74 13.54 -3.80 -18.91
C ASN A 74 13.32 -4.46 -20.24
N PHE A 75 14.10 -4.11 -21.24
CA PHE A 75 14.08 -4.85 -22.49
C PHE A 75 15.48 -5.28 -22.93
N ASN A 76 15.53 -6.49 -23.49
CA ASN A 76 16.68 -7.04 -24.14
C ASN A 76 16.37 -7.15 -25.62
N ILE A 77 17.32 -6.77 -26.45
CA ILE A 77 17.24 -6.92 -27.89
C ILE A 77 18.35 -7.85 -28.34
N SER A 78 18.01 -8.95 -28.98
CA SER A 78 18.96 -9.97 -29.45
C SER A 78 18.76 -10.26 -30.94
N PRO A 79 19.82 -10.47 -31.72
CA PRO A 79 19.70 -10.88 -33.12
C PRO A 79 19.15 -12.30 -33.19
N LEU A 80 18.20 -12.53 -34.10
CA LEU A 80 17.72 -13.85 -34.44
C LEU A 80 18.50 -14.37 -35.67
N MET A 81 19.32 -15.40 -35.46
CA MET A 81 20.18 -15.95 -36.48
C MET A 81 19.66 -17.33 -36.95
N GLU A 82 19.62 -17.57 -38.24
CA GLU A 82 19.37 -18.88 -38.84
C GLU A 82 20.46 -19.17 -39.88
N ALA A 83 21.12 -20.32 -39.76
CA ALA A 83 22.23 -20.72 -40.65
C ALA A 83 23.29 -19.61 -40.85
N SER A 84 23.62 -18.87 -39.83
CA SER A 84 24.55 -17.68 -39.82
C SER A 84 24.04 -16.46 -40.59
N GLN A 85 22.78 -16.44 -40.98
CA GLN A 85 22.13 -15.24 -41.54
C GLN A 85 21.22 -14.60 -40.48
N LEU A 86 21.23 -13.27 -40.41
CA LEU A 86 20.33 -12.51 -39.53
C LEU A 86 18.95 -12.47 -40.21
N ILE A 87 17.96 -13.07 -39.57
CA ILE A 87 16.59 -13.17 -40.08
C ILE A 87 15.61 -12.27 -39.34
N GLY A 88 16.05 -11.64 -38.25
CA GLY A 88 15.20 -10.76 -37.48
C GLY A 88 15.81 -10.40 -36.12
N VAL A 89 15.00 -9.80 -35.26
CA VAL A 89 15.39 -9.38 -33.92
C VAL A 89 14.39 -9.90 -32.91
N ILE A 90 14.91 -10.44 -31.80
CA ILE A 90 14.10 -10.83 -30.63
C ILE A 90 14.08 -9.66 -29.65
N VAL A 91 12.89 -9.28 -29.21
CA VAL A 91 12.70 -8.33 -28.13
C VAL A 91 12.05 -9.03 -26.95
N GLU A 92 12.76 -9.07 -25.83
CA GLU A 92 12.28 -9.58 -24.55
C GLU A 92 11.95 -8.42 -23.64
N LEU A 93 10.72 -8.39 -23.10
CA LEU A 93 10.25 -7.36 -22.18
C LEU A 93 10.06 -7.98 -20.81
N LEU A 94 10.66 -7.37 -19.82
CA LEU A 94 10.44 -7.69 -18.41
C LEU A 94 9.84 -6.47 -17.72
N GLN A 95 8.62 -6.60 -17.24
CA GLN A 95 7.99 -5.54 -16.45
C GLN A 95 8.65 -5.45 -15.07
N ILE A 96 9.37 -4.35 -14.82
CA ILE A 96 10.14 -4.14 -13.58
C ILE A 96 9.23 -3.73 -12.43
N ASP A 97 8.16 -3.00 -12.71
CA ASP A 97 7.25 -2.50 -11.65
C ASP A 97 6.75 -3.62 -10.72
N LYS A 98 6.58 -4.83 -11.26
CA LYS A 98 6.24 -5.99 -10.42
C LYS A 98 7.42 -6.43 -9.54
N HIS A 99 8.64 -6.47 -10.07
CA HIS A 99 9.84 -6.89 -9.31
C HIS A 99 10.30 -5.82 -8.32
N LEU A 100 10.31 -4.55 -8.72
CA LEU A 100 10.61 -3.43 -7.81
C LEU A 100 9.57 -3.30 -6.70
N ARG A 101 8.28 -3.51 -7.02
CA ARG A 101 7.23 -3.59 -6.00
C ARG A 101 7.49 -4.74 -5.03
N PHE A 102 7.80 -5.94 -5.51
CA PHE A 102 8.13 -7.09 -4.66
C PHE A 102 9.31 -6.79 -3.73
N THR A 103 10.42 -6.30 -4.26
CA THR A 103 11.62 -6.00 -3.45
C THR A 103 11.36 -4.85 -2.48
N LYS A 104 10.62 -3.82 -2.92
CA LYS A 104 10.24 -2.69 -2.07
C LYS A 104 9.22 -3.09 -1.00
N GLU A 105 8.25 -3.94 -1.33
CA GLU A 105 7.27 -4.48 -0.39
C GLU A 105 7.92 -5.42 0.63
N GLU A 106 8.83 -6.31 0.21
CA GLU A 106 9.60 -7.17 1.13
C GLU A 106 10.48 -6.34 2.06
N GLN A 107 11.16 -5.32 1.55
CA GLN A 107 11.97 -4.41 2.36
C GLN A 107 11.10 -3.60 3.33
N LEU A 108 9.98 -3.06 2.88
CA LEU A 108 9.03 -2.33 3.72
C LEU A 108 8.44 -3.26 4.79
N PHE A 109 8.04 -4.47 4.43
CA PHE A 109 7.50 -5.45 5.37
C PHE A 109 8.53 -5.92 6.41
N ALA A 110 9.77 -6.17 5.98
CA ALA A 110 10.87 -6.52 6.89
C ALA A 110 11.23 -5.35 7.82
N GLN A 111 11.29 -4.13 7.29
CA GLN A 111 11.56 -2.92 8.05
C GLN A 111 10.42 -2.60 9.05
N GLN A 112 9.18 -2.80 8.65
CA GLN A 112 8.01 -2.64 9.50
C GLN A 112 8.00 -3.64 10.67
N ASN A 113 8.33 -4.91 10.40
CA ASN A 113 8.42 -5.92 11.45
C ASN A 113 9.55 -5.63 12.44
N THR A 114 10.70 -5.15 11.98
CA THR A 114 11.82 -4.73 12.83
C THR A 114 11.45 -3.54 13.68
N ASN A 115 10.84 -2.51 13.10
CA ASN A 115 10.37 -1.34 13.83
C ASN A 115 9.30 -1.70 14.86
N ARG A 116 8.37 -2.61 14.54
CA ARG A 116 7.36 -3.10 15.46
C ARG A 116 7.97 -3.83 16.67
N MET A 117 8.99 -4.66 16.45
CA MET A 117 9.71 -5.32 17.55
C MET A 117 10.45 -4.34 18.44
N LEU A 118 11.11 -3.33 17.87
CA LEU A 118 11.78 -2.27 18.63
C LEU A 118 10.78 -1.45 19.44
N VAL A 119 9.69 -0.99 18.82
CA VAL A 119 8.62 -0.23 19.51
C VAL A 119 8.02 -1.07 20.65
N ARG A 120 7.83 -2.38 20.44
CA ARG A 120 7.30 -3.29 21.45
C ARG A 120 8.26 -3.46 22.64
N GLY A 121 9.55 -3.60 22.38
CA GLY A 121 10.59 -3.65 23.42
C GLY A 121 10.63 -2.35 24.24
N LEU A 122 10.71 -1.21 23.55
CA LEU A 122 10.71 0.10 24.20
C LEU A 122 9.43 0.36 25.01
N ALA A 123 8.26 -0.02 24.49
CA ALA A 123 7.02 0.19 25.23
C ALA A 123 6.94 -0.65 26.52
N HIS A 124 7.46 -1.89 26.51
CA HIS A 124 7.58 -2.66 27.75
C HIS A 124 8.56 -2.02 28.75
N GLU A 125 9.69 -1.51 28.26
CA GLU A 125 10.67 -0.83 29.12
C GLU A 125 10.19 0.53 29.66
N ILE A 126 9.29 1.23 28.94
CA ILE A 126 8.67 2.47 29.40
C ILE A 126 7.50 2.19 30.36
N LYS A 127 6.69 1.15 30.13
CA LYS A 127 5.58 0.76 31.01
C LYS A 127 6.04 0.42 32.44
N ASN A 128 7.21 -0.22 32.56
CA ASN A 128 7.75 -0.62 33.86
C ASN A 128 7.99 0.58 34.77
N PRO A 129 8.75 1.63 34.40
CA PRO A 129 8.95 2.81 35.25
C PRO A 129 7.64 3.59 35.47
N LEU A 130 6.73 3.68 34.46
CA LEU A 130 5.43 4.30 34.64
C LEU A 130 4.58 3.59 35.70
N GLY A 131 4.59 2.25 35.70
CA GLY A 131 3.96 1.46 36.76
C GLY A 131 4.54 1.72 38.14
N GLY A 132 5.87 1.87 38.23
CA GLY A 132 6.55 2.26 39.46
C GLY A 132 6.17 3.66 39.94
N LEU A 133 6.15 4.67 39.04
CA LEU A 133 5.72 6.03 39.36
C LEU A 133 4.29 6.08 39.83
N ARG A 134 3.37 5.39 39.13
CA ARG A 134 1.97 5.27 39.49
C ARG A 134 1.79 4.67 40.90
N GLY A 135 2.49 3.52 41.14
CA GLY A 135 2.43 2.85 42.45
C GLY A 135 2.96 3.71 43.59
N ALA A 136 4.09 4.38 43.38
CA ALA A 136 4.63 5.31 44.39
C ALA A 136 3.69 6.51 44.68
N ALA A 137 3.11 7.09 43.59
CA ALA A 137 2.13 8.18 43.75
C ALA A 137 0.86 7.73 44.45
N GLN A 138 0.40 6.48 44.23
CA GLN A 138 -0.76 5.93 44.92
C GLN A 138 -0.49 5.72 46.40
N LEU A 139 0.66 5.15 46.77
CA LEU A 139 1.05 5.00 48.17
C LEU A 139 1.15 6.35 48.87
N LEU A 140 1.76 7.34 48.24
CA LEU A 140 1.86 8.70 48.77
C LEU A 140 0.49 9.35 48.90
N HIS A 141 -0.42 9.15 47.93
CA HIS A 141 -1.79 9.66 47.97
C HIS A 141 -2.56 9.15 49.21
N ASP A 142 -2.36 7.87 49.54
CA ASP A 142 -3.04 7.23 50.66
C ASP A 142 -2.51 7.72 52.04
N GLU A 143 -1.21 8.03 52.11
CA GLU A 143 -0.55 8.55 53.34
C GLU A 143 -0.80 10.06 53.59
N LEU A 144 -1.07 10.84 52.55
CA LEU A 144 -1.26 12.28 52.65
C LEU A 144 -2.61 12.61 53.34
N SER A 145 -2.56 13.55 54.30
CA SER A 145 -3.76 14.04 54.98
C SER A 145 -4.30 15.35 54.38
N LEU A 146 -3.45 16.12 53.69
CA LEU A 146 -3.81 17.40 53.11
C LEU A 146 -4.43 17.24 51.71
N PRO A 147 -5.68 17.75 51.50
CA PRO A 147 -6.34 17.62 50.19
C PRO A 147 -5.56 18.25 49.03
N GLU A 148 -4.90 19.39 49.26
CA GLU A 148 -4.09 20.08 48.26
C GLU A 148 -2.92 19.25 47.75
N LEU A 149 -2.28 18.47 48.62
CA LEU A 149 -1.18 17.56 48.24
C LEU A 149 -1.71 16.31 47.54
N LYS A 150 -2.91 15.87 47.83
CA LYS A 150 -3.58 14.77 47.14
C LYS A 150 -3.88 15.11 45.67
N GLU A 151 -4.13 16.35 45.36
CA GLU A 151 -4.34 16.80 43.99
C GLU A 151 -3.10 16.55 43.13
N TYR A 152 -1.89 16.83 43.63
CA TYR A 152 -0.65 16.59 42.91
C TYR A 152 -0.42 15.09 42.65
N THR A 153 -0.66 14.23 43.62
CA THR A 153 -0.54 12.77 43.44
C THR A 153 -1.56 12.24 42.47
N GLN A 154 -2.78 12.79 42.48
CA GLN A 154 -3.82 12.42 41.51
C GLN A 154 -3.42 12.80 40.06
N ILE A 155 -2.77 13.93 39.85
CA ILE A 155 -2.22 14.36 38.57
C ILE A 155 -1.16 13.35 38.11
N ILE A 156 -0.23 12.97 38.98
CA ILE A 156 0.82 11.98 38.61
C ILE A 156 0.22 10.63 38.23
N ILE A 157 -0.79 10.17 38.97
CA ILE A 157 -1.48 8.90 38.65
C ILE A 157 -2.17 8.98 37.29
N SER A 158 -2.95 10.05 37.06
CA SER A 158 -3.70 10.22 35.81
C SER A 158 -2.79 10.36 34.59
N GLU A 159 -1.68 11.08 34.70
CA GLU A 159 -0.71 11.19 33.59
C GLU A 159 0.05 9.89 33.37
N SER A 160 0.35 9.12 34.42
CA SER A 160 0.94 7.79 34.27
C SER A 160 -0.01 6.83 33.55
N ASP A 161 -1.29 6.82 33.91
CA ASP A 161 -2.33 6.03 33.26
C ASP A 161 -2.50 6.45 31.79
N ARG A 162 -2.53 7.75 31.51
CA ARG A 162 -2.60 8.30 30.14
C ARG A 162 -1.41 7.88 29.29
N MET A 163 -0.18 7.90 29.84
CA MET A 163 1.01 7.43 29.13
C MET A 163 0.96 5.92 28.86
N GLN A 164 0.47 5.12 29.80
CA GLN A 164 0.28 3.69 29.58
C GLN A 164 -0.74 3.41 28.47
N GLU A 165 -1.86 4.13 28.44
CA GLU A 165 -2.85 4.01 27.37
C GLU A 165 -2.27 4.40 26.00
N LEU A 166 -1.45 5.45 25.93
CA LEU A 166 -0.77 5.84 24.70
C LEU A 166 0.18 4.73 24.21
N MET A 167 0.94 4.12 25.13
CA MET A 167 1.81 2.98 24.80
C MET A 167 1.01 1.77 24.31
N ASP A 168 -0.14 1.48 24.93
CA ASP A 168 -1.02 0.39 24.48
C ASP A 168 -1.59 0.65 23.09
N LYS A 169 -1.98 1.89 22.81
CA LYS A 169 -2.42 2.31 21.46
C LYS A 169 -1.30 2.18 20.43
N MET A 170 -0.05 2.52 20.77
CA MET A 170 1.11 2.36 19.88
C MET A 170 1.41 0.91 19.52
N LEU A 171 1.25 0.01 20.48
CA LEU A 171 1.52 -1.43 20.26
C LEU A 171 0.43 -2.12 19.43
N GLY A 172 -0.74 -1.50 19.36
CA GLY A 172 -1.95 -2.14 18.82
C GLY A 172 -2.40 -3.33 19.69
N PRO A 173 -3.50 -3.97 19.35
CA PRO A 173 -4.00 -5.10 20.12
C PRO A 173 -3.00 -6.26 20.11
N ASN A 174 -2.66 -6.70 21.31
CA ASN A 174 -1.70 -7.79 21.58
C ASN A 174 -2.33 -9.18 21.42
N THR A 175 -3.65 -9.23 21.23
CA THR A 175 -4.41 -10.44 21.06
C THR A 175 -4.47 -10.85 19.59
N PRO A 176 -4.31 -12.16 19.27
CA PRO A 176 -4.52 -12.62 17.91
C PRO A 176 -5.95 -12.26 17.44
N PRO A 177 -6.11 -11.92 16.15
CA PRO A 177 -7.40 -11.48 15.62
C PRO A 177 -8.45 -12.61 15.76
N LYS A 178 -9.63 -12.27 16.27
CA LYS A 178 -10.79 -13.16 16.29
C LYS A 178 -11.49 -13.08 14.93
N LYS A 179 -10.97 -13.86 13.97
CA LYS A 179 -11.46 -13.86 12.60
C LYS A 179 -12.81 -14.57 12.48
N GLU A 180 -13.76 -13.91 11.84
CA GLU A 180 -15.08 -14.42 11.49
C GLU A 180 -15.44 -14.04 10.05
N PRO A 181 -16.30 -14.81 9.35
CA PRO A 181 -16.82 -14.40 8.07
C PRO A 181 -17.63 -13.11 8.20
N LEU A 182 -17.24 -12.06 7.51
CA LEU A 182 -17.93 -10.75 7.58
C LEU A 182 -18.02 -10.07 6.22
N ASN A 183 -19.01 -9.21 6.07
CA ASN A 183 -19.18 -8.35 4.90
C ASN A 183 -18.42 -7.04 5.13
N ILE A 184 -17.47 -6.73 4.26
CA ILE A 184 -16.67 -5.49 4.35
C ILE A 184 -17.54 -4.23 4.30
N HIS A 185 -18.64 -4.25 3.56
CA HIS A 185 -19.53 -3.10 3.44
C HIS A 185 -20.21 -2.74 4.77
N GLU A 186 -20.45 -3.73 5.66
CA GLU A 186 -20.96 -3.45 7.01
C GLU A 186 -19.93 -2.67 7.83
N ILE A 187 -18.65 -3.04 7.71
CA ILE A 187 -17.52 -2.35 8.37
C ILE A 187 -17.45 -0.90 7.89
N LEU A 188 -17.37 -0.71 6.56
CA LEU A 188 -17.28 0.62 5.96
C LEU A 188 -18.51 1.49 6.27
N ASN A 189 -19.71 0.90 6.28
CA ASN A 189 -20.93 1.59 6.68
C ASN A 189 -20.91 2.00 8.16
N ARG A 190 -20.32 1.19 9.04
CA ARG A 190 -20.15 1.55 10.45
C ARG A 190 -19.19 2.72 10.61
N VAL A 191 -18.05 2.68 9.91
CA VAL A 191 -17.07 3.77 9.90
C VAL A 191 -17.69 5.06 9.35
N HIS A 192 -18.39 4.97 8.22
CA HIS A 192 -19.11 6.11 7.65
C HIS A 192 -20.04 6.77 8.66
N LYS A 193 -20.88 5.98 9.36
CA LYS A 193 -21.80 6.52 10.37
C LYS A 193 -21.10 7.21 11.53
N LEU A 194 -19.95 6.66 11.98
CA LEU A 194 -19.18 7.26 13.08
C LEU A 194 -18.61 8.63 12.67
N VAL A 195 -18.00 8.70 11.49
CA VAL A 195 -17.35 9.93 11.02
C VAL A 195 -18.36 10.98 10.59
N GLN A 196 -19.45 10.60 9.91
CA GLN A 196 -20.48 11.55 9.46
C GLN A 196 -21.15 12.29 10.62
N ASN A 197 -21.29 11.62 11.78
CA ASN A 197 -21.86 12.26 12.99
C ASN A 197 -20.94 13.32 13.60
N GLU A 198 -19.63 13.27 13.35
CA GLU A 198 -18.64 14.18 13.89
C GLU A 198 -18.28 15.33 12.92
N HIS A 199 -18.56 15.13 11.60
CA HIS A 199 -18.11 16.04 10.55
C HIS A 199 -19.23 16.32 9.52
N ASP A 200 -20.16 17.18 9.84
CA ASP A 200 -21.31 17.53 8.97
C ASP A 200 -20.91 18.21 7.64
N GLN A 201 -19.70 18.79 7.57
CA GLN A 201 -19.24 19.55 6.40
C GLN A 201 -18.48 18.67 5.37
N ILE A 202 -18.24 17.41 5.71
CA ILE A 202 -17.54 16.47 4.83
C ILE A 202 -18.54 15.51 4.21
N THR A 203 -18.57 15.44 2.89
CA THR A 203 -19.44 14.49 2.17
C THR A 203 -18.70 13.15 2.01
N ILE A 204 -19.28 12.06 2.52
CA ILE A 204 -18.72 10.72 2.33
C ILE A 204 -19.55 9.97 1.28
N GLU A 205 -18.95 9.72 0.11
CA GLU A 205 -19.53 8.96 -0.99
C GLU A 205 -19.15 7.49 -0.91
N LYS A 206 -20.02 6.61 -1.43
CA LYS A 206 -19.83 5.15 -1.43
C LYS A 206 -19.85 4.62 -2.86
N ASP A 207 -18.80 3.93 -3.24
CA ASP A 207 -18.67 3.26 -4.53
C ASP A 207 -18.28 1.78 -4.28
N TYR A 208 -19.29 1.00 -3.87
CA TYR A 208 -19.09 -0.38 -3.44
C TYR A 208 -19.38 -1.37 -4.55
N ASP A 209 -18.49 -2.34 -4.74
CA ASP A 209 -18.71 -3.50 -5.59
C ASP A 209 -19.53 -4.54 -4.82
N PRO A 210 -20.81 -4.81 -5.22
CA PRO A 210 -21.68 -5.74 -4.51
C PRO A 210 -21.24 -7.21 -4.68
N SER A 211 -20.32 -7.51 -5.58
CA SER A 211 -19.88 -8.88 -5.86
C SER A 211 -18.83 -9.41 -4.88
N ILE A 212 -18.38 -8.57 -3.93
CA ILE A 212 -17.33 -8.94 -2.98
C ILE A 212 -17.86 -10.01 -2.02
N PRO A 213 -17.19 -11.19 -1.94
CA PRO A 213 -17.59 -12.24 -1.04
C PRO A 213 -17.26 -11.89 0.43
N LEU A 214 -17.75 -12.69 1.37
CA LEU A 214 -17.37 -12.57 2.78
C LEU A 214 -15.86 -12.76 2.94
N ILE A 215 -15.24 -11.94 3.79
CA ILE A 215 -13.83 -12.03 4.16
C ILE A 215 -13.72 -12.60 5.58
N ASN A 216 -12.66 -13.35 5.86
CA ASN A 216 -12.41 -13.89 7.21
C ASN A 216 -11.52 -12.92 7.99
N ALA A 217 -12.12 -12.09 8.85
CA ALA A 217 -11.44 -10.99 9.52
C ALA A 217 -12.01 -10.67 10.91
N ASP A 218 -11.26 -9.92 11.71
CA ASP A 218 -11.72 -9.39 12.98
C ASP A 218 -12.44 -8.06 12.77
N ARG A 219 -13.74 -8.04 13.11
CA ARG A 219 -14.63 -6.89 12.92
C ARG A 219 -14.11 -5.62 13.60
N ASN A 220 -13.69 -5.70 14.84
CA ASN A 220 -13.27 -4.55 15.63
C ASN A 220 -11.94 -3.98 15.13
N MET A 221 -11.00 -4.86 14.79
CA MET A 221 -9.72 -4.47 14.22
C MET A 221 -9.88 -3.75 12.87
N LEU A 222 -10.76 -4.26 11.99
CA LEU A 222 -11.02 -3.60 10.72
C LEU A 222 -11.73 -2.25 10.90
N ILE A 223 -12.74 -2.16 11.78
CA ILE A 223 -13.38 -0.88 12.08
C ILE A 223 -12.33 0.14 12.53
N GLN A 224 -11.45 -0.23 13.44
CA GLN A 224 -10.39 0.66 13.94
C GLN A 224 -9.40 1.06 12.85
N ALA A 225 -8.97 0.11 12.00
CA ALA A 225 -8.06 0.40 10.89
C ALA A 225 -8.66 1.41 9.90
N PHE A 226 -9.88 1.15 9.45
CA PHE A 226 -10.58 2.06 8.55
C PHE A 226 -10.90 3.41 9.18
N LEU A 227 -11.31 3.42 10.46
CA LEU A 227 -11.58 4.65 11.19
C LEU A 227 -10.34 5.55 11.28
N ASN A 228 -9.17 4.98 11.60
CA ASN A 228 -7.92 5.72 11.64
C ASN A 228 -7.56 6.37 10.30
N ILE A 229 -7.79 5.66 9.19
CA ILE A 229 -7.51 6.21 7.86
C ILE A 229 -8.53 7.27 7.47
N VAL A 230 -9.84 7.04 7.71
CA VAL A 230 -10.89 8.01 7.39
C VAL A 230 -10.75 9.26 8.25
N GLN A 231 -10.44 9.14 9.55
CA GLN A 231 -10.13 10.29 10.41
C GLN A 231 -8.92 11.08 9.92
N ASN A 232 -7.89 10.41 9.39
CA ASN A 232 -6.76 11.10 8.79
C ASN A 232 -7.18 11.87 7.52
N ALA A 233 -8.06 11.30 6.71
CA ALA A 233 -8.66 11.96 5.55
C ALA A 233 -9.53 13.18 5.95
N THR A 234 -10.39 13.05 6.97
CA THR A 234 -11.20 14.20 7.45
C THR A 234 -10.33 15.34 7.93
N GLN A 235 -9.25 15.01 8.60
CA GLN A 235 -8.30 16.00 9.09
C GLN A 235 -7.45 16.64 7.98
N ALA A 236 -7.32 16.03 6.79
CA ALA A 236 -6.62 16.61 5.62
C ALA A 236 -7.48 17.63 4.88
N ILE A 237 -8.77 17.67 5.16
CA ILE A 237 -9.75 18.57 4.57
C ILE A 237 -9.98 19.76 5.50
N ASP A 238 -9.72 20.99 5.00
CA ASP A 238 -9.78 22.19 5.85
C ASP A 238 -11.19 22.56 6.32
N LYS A 239 -12.16 22.65 5.39
CA LYS A 239 -13.52 23.13 5.71
C LYS A 239 -14.61 22.26 5.12
N GLN A 240 -14.60 22.12 3.80
CA GLN A 240 -15.55 21.30 3.05
C GLN A 240 -14.80 20.45 2.08
N GLY A 241 -15.20 19.21 1.92
CA GLY A 241 -14.59 18.30 0.97
C GLY A 241 -15.29 16.97 0.90
N ARG A 242 -14.66 16.06 0.19
CA ARG A 242 -15.24 14.78 -0.15
C ARG A 242 -14.29 13.65 0.20
N ILE A 243 -14.84 12.60 0.79
CA ILE A 243 -14.17 11.33 0.98
C ILE A 243 -14.95 10.27 0.22
N THR A 244 -14.30 9.52 -0.65
CA THR A 244 -14.92 8.41 -1.37
C THR A 244 -14.43 7.09 -0.79
N LEU A 245 -15.36 6.25 -0.35
CA LEU A 245 -15.10 4.88 0.08
C LEU A 245 -15.43 3.94 -1.07
N SER A 246 -14.43 3.28 -1.64
CA SER A 246 -14.65 2.36 -2.76
C SER A 246 -14.13 0.96 -2.45
N THR A 247 -14.77 -0.04 -3.07
CA THR A 247 -14.35 -1.45 -2.93
C THR A 247 -14.31 -2.12 -4.29
N ARG A 248 -13.29 -2.97 -4.53
CA ARG A 248 -13.11 -3.74 -5.76
C ARG A 248 -12.50 -5.09 -5.44
N ILE A 249 -12.65 -6.06 -6.34
CA ILE A 249 -11.93 -7.34 -6.29
C ILE A 249 -10.73 -7.31 -7.22
N CYS A 250 -9.56 -7.62 -6.67
CA CYS A 250 -8.34 -7.89 -7.41
C CYS A 250 -8.15 -9.40 -7.52
N ARG A 251 -7.82 -9.87 -8.73
CA ARG A 251 -7.56 -11.29 -8.97
C ARG A 251 -6.06 -11.53 -9.12
N GLN A 252 -5.60 -12.67 -8.62
CA GLN A 252 -4.21 -13.14 -8.75
C GLN A 252 -3.18 -12.09 -8.29
N LEU A 253 -3.45 -11.45 -7.14
CA LEU A 253 -2.54 -10.48 -6.53
C LEU A 253 -1.58 -11.19 -5.58
N THR A 254 -0.31 -10.80 -5.62
CA THR A 254 0.69 -11.26 -4.65
C THR A 254 0.82 -10.22 -3.55
N ILE A 255 0.77 -10.65 -2.30
CA ILE A 255 1.02 -9.82 -1.10
C ILE A 255 2.18 -10.48 -0.36
N GLY A 256 3.31 -9.81 -0.24
CA GLY A 256 4.54 -10.39 0.28
C GLY A 256 4.97 -11.61 -0.56
N ARG A 257 5.11 -12.77 0.09
CA ARG A 257 5.52 -14.03 -0.57
C ARG A 257 4.35 -14.90 -1.03
N HIS A 258 3.11 -14.48 -0.78
CA HIS A 258 1.92 -15.29 -1.03
C HIS A 258 1.11 -14.74 -2.19
N ARG A 259 0.76 -15.61 -3.13
CA ARG A 259 -0.15 -15.28 -4.23
C ARG A 259 -1.57 -15.69 -3.86
N TYR A 260 -2.48 -14.73 -3.89
CA TYR A 260 -3.89 -14.93 -3.57
C TYR A 260 -4.74 -14.90 -4.84
N LYS A 261 -5.72 -15.80 -4.93
CA LYS A 261 -6.65 -15.83 -6.07
C LYS A 261 -7.56 -14.61 -6.08
N LEU A 262 -8.04 -14.23 -4.89
CA LEU A 262 -8.93 -13.10 -4.70
C LEU A 262 -8.42 -12.22 -3.54
N VAL A 263 -8.35 -10.94 -3.79
CA VAL A 263 -7.97 -9.92 -2.80
C VAL A 263 -8.99 -8.80 -2.87
N LEU A 264 -9.56 -8.46 -1.72
CA LEU A 264 -10.35 -7.25 -1.56
C LEU A 264 -9.41 -6.04 -1.64
N LYS A 265 -9.73 -5.08 -2.51
CA LYS A 265 -9.18 -3.72 -2.47
C LYS A 265 -10.26 -2.79 -1.94
N ALA A 266 -10.04 -2.19 -0.77
CA ALA A 266 -10.85 -1.10 -0.25
C ALA A 266 -10.02 0.18 -0.34
N SER A 267 -10.56 1.23 -0.97
CA SER A 267 -9.84 2.49 -1.12
C SER A 267 -10.60 3.62 -0.44
N ILE A 268 -9.84 4.51 0.20
CA ILE A 268 -10.31 5.74 0.82
C ILE A 268 -9.62 6.87 0.06
N THR A 269 -10.40 7.68 -0.66
CA THR A 269 -9.90 8.82 -1.44
C THR A 269 -10.42 10.10 -0.83
N ASP A 270 -9.52 11.05 -0.57
CA ASP A 270 -9.87 12.39 -0.10
C ASP A 270 -9.37 13.48 -1.05
N ASP A 271 -10.04 14.60 -1.05
CA ASP A 271 -9.70 15.81 -1.80
C ASP A 271 -8.96 16.86 -0.93
N GLY A 272 -8.28 16.40 0.12
CA GLY A 272 -7.52 17.22 1.03
C GLY A 272 -6.22 17.79 0.45
N VAL A 273 -5.45 18.47 1.30
CA VAL A 273 -4.20 19.17 0.90
C VAL A 273 -3.12 18.27 0.32
N GLY A 274 -3.23 16.95 0.50
CA GLY A 274 -2.23 15.98 0.04
C GLY A 274 -1.10 15.76 1.05
N ILE A 275 -0.18 14.88 0.68
CA ILE A 275 0.99 14.48 1.48
C ILE A 275 2.24 14.80 0.67
N ASP A 276 3.22 15.42 1.32
CA ASP A 276 4.51 15.71 0.71
C ASP A 276 5.15 14.41 0.18
N PRO A 277 5.65 14.37 -1.07
CA PRO A 277 6.30 13.19 -1.65
C PRO A 277 7.43 12.61 -0.78
N ASP A 278 8.20 13.46 -0.12
CA ASP A 278 9.29 13.04 0.77
C ASP A 278 8.78 12.37 2.05
N MET A 279 7.54 12.65 2.43
CA MET A 279 6.88 12.10 3.62
C MET A 279 6.11 10.80 3.35
N ILE A 280 5.72 10.51 2.10
CA ILE A 280 4.87 9.34 1.77
C ILE A 280 5.45 8.02 2.31
N ASN A 281 6.76 7.85 2.27
CA ASN A 281 7.42 6.65 2.78
C ASN A 281 7.50 6.62 4.32
N GLN A 282 7.25 7.74 4.99
CA GLN A 282 7.43 7.91 6.43
C GLN A 282 6.10 7.97 7.21
N ILE A 283 4.96 8.18 6.52
CA ILE A 283 3.65 8.35 7.17
C ILE A 283 3.21 7.14 8.02
N PHE A 284 3.80 5.98 7.79
CA PHE A 284 3.55 4.76 8.56
C PHE A 284 4.52 4.54 9.71
N TYR A 285 5.49 5.45 9.93
CA TYR A 285 6.34 5.38 11.12
C TYR A 285 5.62 6.03 12.32
N PRO A 286 5.75 5.44 13.51
CA PRO A 286 5.16 6.00 14.73
C PRO A 286 5.68 7.43 15.00
N MET A 287 4.80 8.28 15.54
CA MET A 287 5.10 9.66 15.91
C MET A 287 5.46 10.61 14.76
N ILE A 288 5.36 10.17 13.52
CA ILE A 288 5.49 11.05 12.35
C ILE A 288 4.16 11.75 12.12
N THR A 289 4.16 13.05 12.24
CA THR A 289 3.00 13.91 11.99
C THR A 289 3.43 15.30 11.56
N THR A 290 2.70 15.88 10.63
CA THR A 290 2.86 17.28 10.20
C THR A 290 1.97 18.24 11.01
N ARG A 291 1.17 17.72 11.95
CA ARG A 291 0.18 18.48 12.71
C ARG A 291 0.60 18.65 14.17
N ALA A 292 0.35 19.84 14.72
CA ALA A 292 0.68 20.15 16.12
C ALA A 292 -0.06 19.25 17.13
N ASP A 293 -1.33 18.93 16.86
CA ASP A 293 -2.18 18.10 17.73
C ASP A 293 -2.21 16.61 17.32
N GLY A 294 -1.45 16.24 16.29
CA GLY A 294 -1.40 14.87 15.79
C GLY A 294 -0.51 13.97 16.63
N THR A 295 -1.00 12.81 17.05
CA THR A 295 -0.19 11.81 17.75
C THR A 295 0.78 11.06 16.84
N GLY A 296 0.56 11.09 15.52
CA GLY A 296 1.31 10.30 14.54
C GLY A 296 1.15 8.78 14.69
N LEU A 297 0.09 8.32 15.38
CA LEU A 297 -0.12 6.89 15.69
C LEU A 297 -1.20 6.23 14.84
N GLY A 298 -2.12 7.00 14.23
CA GLY A 298 -3.28 6.45 13.52
C GLY A 298 -2.91 5.53 12.36
N LEU A 299 -2.06 6.00 11.43
CA LEU A 299 -1.64 5.21 10.26
C LEU A 299 -0.78 3.98 10.62
N PRO A 300 0.21 4.07 11.53
CA PRO A 300 0.93 2.89 12.03
C PRO A 300 0.02 1.82 12.65
N ILE A 301 -0.98 2.23 13.43
CA ILE A 301 -1.96 1.30 14.01
C ILE A 301 -2.80 0.66 12.90
N ALA A 302 -3.34 1.44 11.96
CA ALA A 302 -4.10 0.92 10.83
C ALA A 302 -3.29 -0.14 10.07
N GLN A 303 -2.02 0.17 9.75
CA GLN A 303 -1.12 -0.77 9.08
C GLN A 303 -0.90 -2.04 9.88
N SER A 304 -0.66 -1.92 11.20
CA SER A 304 -0.49 -3.09 12.09
C SER A 304 -1.72 -4.00 12.08
N LEU A 305 -2.92 -3.42 12.12
CA LEU A 305 -4.18 -4.17 12.12
C LEU A 305 -4.42 -4.88 10.78
N ILE A 306 -4.15 -4.22 9.67
CA ILE A 306 -4.27 -4.80 8.33
C ILE A 306 -3.24 -5.91 8.11
N ASN A 307 -2.01 -5.73 8.58
CA ASN A 307 -0.96 -6.78 8.50
C ASN A 307 -1.34 -8.04 9.27
N GLN A 308 -2.08 -7.94 10.40
CA GLN A 308 -2.60 -9.10 11.13
C GLN A 308 -3.66 -9.90 10.33
N HIS A 309 -4.20 -9.28 9.28
CA HIS A 309 -5.10 -9.90 8.31
C HIS A 309 -4.37 -10.33 7.03
N ASN A 310 -3.02 -10.40 7.04
CA ASN A 310 -2.17 -10.67 5.89
C ASN A 310 -2.39 -9.67 4.74
N GLY A 311 -2.88 -8.48 5.07
CA GLY A 311 -3.13 -7.39 4.13
C GLY A 311 -2.00 -6.37 4.12
N ILE A 312 -2.09 -5.43 3.19
CA ILE A 312 -1.17 -4.29 3.06
C ILE A 312 -1.95 -2.99 2.87
N ILE A 313 -1.32 -1.87 3.20
CA ILE A 313 -1.83 -0.53 2.90
C ILE A 313 -0.84 0.18 1.99
N GLU A 314 -1.33 0.72 0.89
CA GLU A 314 -0.59 1.61 -0.01
C GLU A 314 -1.16 3.02 0.07
N CYS A 315 -0.31 4.02 -0.12
CA CYS A 315 -0.69 5.42 -0.20
C CYS A 315 -0.14 6.04 -1.49
N THR A 316 -1.00 6.72 -2.22
CA THR A 316 -0.62 7.62 -3.31
C THR A 316 -1.25 8.97 -3.03
N SER A 317 -0.50 10.05 -3.16
CA SER A 317 -1.00 11.37 -2.85
C SER A 317 -0.50 12.40 -3.86
N MET A 318 -1.44 13.23 -4.28
CA MET A 318 -1.25 14.47 -5.01
C MET A 318 -2.15 15.53 -4.36
N PRO A 319 -1.91 16.82 -4.56
CA PRO A 319 -2.82 17.85 -4.08
C PRO A 319 -4.25 17.58 -4.55
N ASN A 320 -5.21 17.63 -3.63
CA ASN A 320 -6.64 17.34 -3.83
C ASN A 320 -6.97 15.89 -4.25
N ASN A 321 -6.05 14.96 -4.09
CA ASN A 321 -6.29 13.54 -4.41
C ASN A 321 -5.33 12.63 -3.64
N THR A 322 -5.65 12.30 -2.40
CA THR A 322 -4.94 11.29 -1.62
C THR A 322 -5.74 10.00 -1.61
N ILE A 323 -5.09 8.89 -1.90
CA ILE A 323 -5.72 7.58 -1.98
C ILE A 323 -4.96 6.61 -1.06
N PHE A 324 -5.65 6.12 -0.04
CA PHE A 324 -5.21 4.96 0.74
C PHE A 324 -5.89 3.72 0.20
N SER A 325 -5.12 2.77 -0.30
CA SER A 325 -5.60 1.49 -0.82
C SER A 325 -5.23 0.36 0.14
N ILE A 326 -6.23 -0.32 0.69
CA ILE A 326 -6.11 -1.42 1.63
C ILE A 326 -6.41 -2.71 0.88
N TYR A 327 -5.48 -3.65 0.91
CA TYR A 327 -5.61 -4.95 0.27
C TYR A 327 -5.72 -6.03 1.34
N ILE A 328 -6.79 -6.81 1.33
CA ILE A 328 -7.03 -7.89 2.29
C ILE A 328 -7.33 -9.18 1.52
N PRO A 329 -6.59 -10.28 1.75
CA PRO A 329 -6.90 -11.57 1.15
C PRO A 329 -8.30 -12.03 1.53
N VAL A 330 -9.08 -12.52 0.54
CA VAL A 330 -10.41 -13.09 0.76
C VAL A 330 -10.31 -14.55 1.20
N GLU A 331 -9.31 -15.27 0.68
CA GLU A 331 -9.05 -16.68 0.96
C GLU A 331 -7.65 -16.87 1.54
N ASN A 332 -7.43 -17.99 2.24
CA ASN A 332 -6.09 -18.38 2.68
C ASN A 332 -5.20 -18.61 1.43
N GLY A 333 -4.06 -17.94 1.37
CA GLY A 333 -3.12 -18.06 0.26
C GLY A 333 -2.49 -19.45 0.20
N HIS A 334 -2.20 -19.93 -1.00
CA HIS A 334 -1.30 -21.05 -1.20
C HIS A 334 0.13 -20.50 -1.38
N GLU A 335 1.10 -21.07 -0.66
CA GLU A 335 2.51 -20.79 -0.89
C GLU A 335 2.87 -21.19 -2.33
N TYR A 336 3.47 -20.28 -3.06
CA TYR A 336 4.11 -20.59 -4.33
C TYR A 336 5.55 -21.03 -4.00
N ASN A 337 5.79 -22.33 -4.00
CA ASN A 337 7.16 -22.83 -4.11
C ASN A 337 7.63 -22.53 -5.55
N ALA A 338 8.55 -21.57 -5.67
CA ALA A 338 9.23 -21.23 -6.89
C ALA A 338 10.30 -22.29 -7.21
#